data_630e8223cb36fc68f2e48cf4cf60cb75
#
_entry.id   630e8223cb36fc68f2e48cf4cf60cb75
#
_cell.length_a   1.000
_cell.length_b   1.000
_cell.length_c   1.000
_cell.angle_alpha   90.00
_cell.angle_beta   90.00
_cell.angle_gamma   90.00
#
_symmetry.space_group_name_H-M   'P 1'
#
loop_
_entity.id
_entity.type
_entity.pdbx_description
1 polymer ?
#
loop_
_entity_poly.entity_id
_entity_poly.type
_entity_poly.pdbx_seq_one_letter_code
_entity_poly.pdbx_strand_id
1 'polypeptide(L)'
;MEFIFSEQNWRDKDGKVVVTHIEVMESNGYAHCRVSLYPNENAQILSNVYVEDRCRHTGICTEMLKAIKCVLTRPYTIVYVDEWAPEYVRNMYRKRGYIVLNN
;
A
#
# COMPACT_ATOMS: atom_id res chain seq x y z
N MET A 1 6.81 8.05 -15.10
CA MET A 1 6.36 8.26 -13.71
C MET A 1 7.28 7.48 -12.77
N GLU A 2 7.81 8.15 -11.79
CA GLU A 2 8.82 7.58 -10.90
C GLU A 2 8.29 7.50 -9.48
N PHE A 3 8.55 6.37 -8.80
CA PHE A 3 8.18 6.15 -7.41
C PHE A 3 9.43 5.91 -6.57
N ILE A 4 9.48 6.53 -5.40
CA ILE A 4 10.59 6.47 -4.46
C ILE A 4 10.16 5.60 -3.29
N PHE A 5 11.01 4.66 -2.90
CA PHE A 5 10.76 3.73 -1.79
C PHE A 5 11.65 4.07 -0.61
N SER A 6 11.08 4.03 0.58
CA SER A 6 11.79 4.27 1.83
C SER A 6 11.37 3.23 2.85
N GLU A 7 12.33 2.51 3.43
CA GLU A 7 12.05 1.43 4.38
C GLU A 7 12.39 1.85 5.79
N GLN A 8 11.51 1.53 6.75
CA GLN A 8 11.72 1.75 8.16
C GLN A 8 11.41 0.47 8.93
N ASN A 9 12.34 0.06 9.80
CA ASN A 9 12.15 -1.08 10.68
C ASN A 9 11.90 -0.56 12.09
N TRP A 10 10.74 -0.85 12.64
CA TRP A 10 10.40 -0.51 14.01
C TRP A 10 10.76 -1.69 14.91
N ARG A 11 11.47 -1.40 16.00
CA ARG A 11 12.03 -2.42 16.89
C ARG A 11 11.46 -2.28 18.29
N ASP A 12 11.35 -3.42 18.99
CA ASP A 12 10.98 -3.43 20.39
C ASP A 12 12.22 -3.09 21.27
N LYS A 13 12.02 -3.12 22.59
CA LYS A 13 13.07 -2.81 23.56
C LYS A 13 14.28 -3.77 23.47
N ASP A 14 14.06 -4.97 22.94
CA ASP A 14 15.13 -5.99 22.78
C ASP A 14 15.81 -5.90 21.42
N GLY A 15 15.46 -4.90 20.61
CA GLY A 15 16.04 -4.69 19.29
C GLY A 15 15.43 -5.56 18.20
N LYS A 16 14.37 -6.31 18.50
CA LYS A 16 13.69 -7.17 17.53
C LYS A 16 12.74 -6.36 16.65
N VAL A 17 12.76 -6.60 15.35
CA VAL A 17 11.84 -5.94 14.41
C VAL A 17 10.43 -6.40 14.68
N VAL A 18 9.51 -5.47 14.95
CA VAL A 18 8.08 -5.74 15.18
C VAL A 18 7.24 -5.41 13.94
N VAL A 19 7.69 -4.50 13.11
CA VAL A 19 7.06 -4.19 11.83
C VAL A 19 8.06 -3.49 10.92
N THR A 20 7.97 -3.77 9.61
CA THR A 20 8.69 -3.04 8.58
C THR A 20 7.68 -2.26 7.77
N HIS A 21 7.83 -0.94 7.71
CA HIS A 21 7.03 -0.06 6.87
C HIS A 21 7.81 0.34 5.63
N ILE A 22 7.22 0.16 4.47
CA ILE A 22 7.77 0.63 3.21
C ILE A 22 6.87 1.76 2.72
N GLU A 23 7.41 2.98 2.76
CA GLU A 23 6.71 4.15 2.23
C GLU A 23 7.02 4.28 0.75
N VAL A 24 6.00 4.53 -0.03
CA VAL A 24 6.12 4.68 -1.49
C VAL A 24 5.52 6.02 -1.87
N MET A 25 6.28 6.83 -2.59
CA MET A 25 5.84 8.16 -3.00
C MET A 25 6.19 8.40 -4.45
N GLU A 26 5.24 8.93 -5.21
CA GLU A 26 5.52 9.44 -6.55
C GLU A 26 6.47 10.64 -6.42
N SER A 27 7.44 10.78 -7.32
CA SER A 27 8.55 11.73 -7.17
C SER A 27 8.13 13.20 -7.01
N ASN A 28 6.96 13.58 -7.52
CA ASN A 28 6.41 14.93 -7.35
C ASN A 28 5.44 15.04 -6.17
N GLY A 29 5.22 13.95 -5.43
CA GLY A 29 4.33 13.95 -4.29
C GLY A 29 2.84 13.83 -4.62
N TYR A 30 2.48 13.48 -5.85
CA TYR A 30 1.08 13.40 -6.28
C TYR A 30 0.36 12.16 -5.77
N ALA A 31 1.08 11.14 -5.35
CA ALA A 31 0.51 9.91 -4.82
C ALA A 31 1.48 9.27 -3.84
N HIS A 32 0.93 8.58 -2.83
CA HIS A 32 1.76 7.79 -1.91
C HIS A 32 0.94 6.65 -1.32
N CYS A 33 1.64 5.67 -0.78
CA CYS A 33 1.05 4.59 -0.01
C CYS A 33 2.09 4.00 0.94
N ARG A 34 1.64 3.09 1.81
CA ARG A 34 2.49 2.35 2.74
C ARG A 34 2.20 0.87 2.63
N VAL A 35 3.25 0.06 2.59
CA VAL A 35 3.16 -1.39 2.72
C VAL A 35 3.78 -1.77 4.07
N SER A 36 3.02 -2.49 4.89
CA SER A 36 3.48 -2.91 6.23
C SER A 36 3.66 -4.42 6.27
N LEU A 37 4.83 -4.85 6.72
CA LEU A 37 5.24 -6.25 6.82
C LEU A 37 5.47 -6.59 8.28
N TYR A 38 4.65 -7.51 8.81
CA TYR A 38 4.80 -8.01 10.17
C TYR A 38 5.53 -9.35 10.13
N PRO A 39 6.52 -9.59 11.02
CA PRO A 39 7.22 -10.87 11.08
C PRO A 39 6.25 -12.02 11.30
N ASN A 40 6.49 -13.15 10.63
CA ASN A 40 5.72 -14.39 10.76
C ASN A 40 4.27 -14.30 10.29
N GLU A 41 3.88 -13.25 9.57
CA GLU A 41 2.56 -13.14 8.96
C GLU A 41 2.62 -13.51 7.48
N ASN A 42 1.54 -14.07 6.95
CA ASN A 42 1.43 -14.44 5.54
C ASN A 42 0.88 -13.31 4.67
N ALA A 43 0.60 -12.16 5.26
CA ALA A 43 0.04 -11.02 4.55
C ALA A 43 0.86 -9.77 4.82
N GLN A 44 0.85 -8.86 3.85
CA GLN A 44 1.22 -7.47 4.04
C GLN A 44 -0.02 -6.61 3.98
N ILE A 45 0.06 -5.43 4.60
CA ILE A 45 -1.05 -4.48 4.64
C ILE A 45 -0.71 -3.27 3.80
N LEU A 46 -1.57 -2.97 2.83
CA LEU A 46 -1.51 -1.73 2.06
C LEU A 46 -2.38 -0.70 2.76
N SER A 47 -1.80 0.44 3.10
CA SER A 47 -2.49 1.50 3.83
C SER A 47 -2.04 2.88 3.35
N ASN A 48 -2.75 3.93 3.84
CA ASN A 48 -2.41 5.31 3.55
C ASN A 48 -2.32 5.61 2.05
N VAL A 49 -3.17 4.97 1.26
CA VAL A 49 -3.22 5.22 -0.18
C VAL A 49 -3.82 6.59 -0.43
N TYR A 50 -3.05 7.44 -1.06
CA TYR A 50 -3.44 8.82 -1.35
C TYR A 50 -3.10 9.17 -2.80
N VAL A 51 -4.02 9.84 -3.46
CA VAL A 51 -3.80 10.44 -4.78
C VAL A 51 -4.35 11.86 -4.71
N GLU A 52 -3.53 12.84 -5.09
CA GLU A 52 -3.95 14.24 -5.13
C GLU A 52 -5.16 14.41 -6.06
N ASP A 53 -6.15 15.23 -5.66
CA ASP A 53 -7.42 15.37 -6.37
C ASP A 53 -7.27 15.61 -7.87
N ARG A 54 -6.37 16.51 -8.25
CA ARG A 54 -6.13 16.84 -9.67
C ARG A 54 -5.51 15.68 -10.45
N CYS A 55 -4.96 14.70 -9.76
CA CYS A 55 -4.30 13.53 -10.38
C CYS A 55 -5.21 12.30 -10.39
N ARG A 56 -6.41 12.38 -9.81
CA ARG A 56 -7.36 11.28 -9.83
C ARG A 56 -7.83 11.02 -11.25
N HIS A 57 -8.11 9.74 -11.55
CA HIS A 57 -8.52 9.28 -12.88
C HIS A 57 -7.45 9.49 -13.97
N THR A 58 -6.21 9.72 -13.59
CA THR A 58 -5.07 9.84 -14.52
C THR A 58 -4.28 8.54 -14.69
N GLY A 59 -4.66 7.50 -13.93
CA GLY A 59 -3.93 6.22 -13.94
C GLY A 59 -2.76 6.17 -12.96
N ILE A 60 -2.51 7.23 -12.19
CA ILE A 60 -1.38 7.28 -11.25
C ILE A 60 -1.50 6.21 -10.15
N CYS A 61 -2.72 5.97 -9.64
CA CYS A 61 -2.94 4.94 -8.64
C CYS A 61 -2.60 3.55 -9.19
N THR A 62 -3.03 3.27 -10.42
CA THR A 62 -2.71 2.01 -11.10
C THR A 62 -1.21 1.84 -11.27
N GLU A 63 -0.50 2.89 -11.68
CA GLU A 63 0.95 2.85 -11.83
C GLU A 63 1.65 2.63 -10.49
N MET A 64 1.15 3.26 -9.42
CA MET A 64 1.68 3.06 -8.08
C MET A 64 1.50 1.61 -7.62
N LEU A 65 0.31 1.03 -7.83
CA LEU A 65 0.04 -0.36 -7.47
C LEU A 65 0.88 -1.34 -8.27
N LYS A 66 1.21 -1.02 -9.53
CA LYS A 66 2.18 -1.79 -10.30
C LYS A 66 3.59 -1.67 -9.73
N ALA A 67 3.98 -0.46 -9.33
CA ALA A 67 5.31 -0.21 -8.80
C ALA A 67 5.57 -0.96 -7.49
N ILE A 68 4.57 -1.09 -6.62
CA ILE A 68 4.76 -1.75 -5.32
C ILE A 68 4.85 -3.27 -5.41
N LYS A 69 4.58 -3.88 -6.56
CA LYS A 69 4.66 -5.36 -6.71
C LYS A 69 6.00 -5.91 -6.24
N CYS A 70 7.08 -5.18 -6.45
CA CYS A 70 8.43 -5.62 -6.05
C CYS A 70 8.60 -5.72 -4.53
N VAL A 71 7.76 -5.06 -3.73
CA VAL A 71 7.82 -5.10 -2.27
C VAL A 71 6.71 -5.95 -1.64
N LEU A 72 5.81 -6.49 -2.44
CA LEU A 72 4.75 -7.40 -1.97
C LEU A 72 5.31 -8.82 -1.90
N THR A 73 6.07 -9.11 -0.86
CA THR A 73 6.81 -10.37 -0.71
C THR A 73 6.00 -11.46 -0.01
N ARG A 74 4.84 -11.14 0.56
CA ARG A 74 3.96 -12.09 1.23
C ARG A 74 2.93 -12.64 0.24
N PRO A 75 2.36 -13.83 0.51
CA PRO A 75 1.34 -14.42 -0.38
C PRO A 75 0.07 -13.57 -0.54
N TYR A 76 -0.32 -12.84 0.51
CA TYR A 76 -1.58 -12.08 0.51
C TYR A 76 -1.34 -10.61 0.77
N THR A 77 -2.13 -9.75 0.12
CA THR A 77 -2.16 -8.31 0.39
C THR A 77 -3.55 -7.94 0.90
N ILE A 78 -3.60 -7.33 2.07
CA ILE A 78 -4.83 -6.84 2.69
C ILE A 78 -4.87 -5.33 2.52
N VAL A 79 -6.04 -4.81 2.13
CA VAL A 79 -6.29 -3.37 2.08
C VAL A 79 -7.59 -3.07 2.82
N TYR A 80 -7.58 -2.04 3.66
CA TYR A 80 -8.78 -1.57 4.36
C TYR A 80 -9.35 -0.39 3.60
N VAL A 81 -10.64 -0.47 3.29
CA VAL A 81 -11.36 0.56 2.53
C VAL A 81 -12.53 1.04 3.37
N ASP A 82 -12.76 2.35 3.40
CA ASP A 82 -13.87 2.94 4.14
C ASP A 82 -15.21 2.45 3.58
N GLU A 83 -16.19 2.24 4.48
CA GLU A 83 -17.51 1.74 4.09
C GLU A 83 -18.18 2.61 3.05
N TRP A 84 -17.96 3.91 3.13
CA TRP A 84 -18.57 4.89 2.21
C TRP A 84 -17.85 5.00 0.86
N ALA A 85 -16.71 4.34 0.69
CA ALA A 85 -15.98 4.41 -0.57
C ALA A 85 -16.78 3.78 -1.71
N PRO A 86 -16.70 4.34 -2.93
CA PRO A 86 -17.40 3.78 -4.08
C PRO A 86 -16.96 2.36 -4.38
N GLU A 87 -17.88 1.55 -4.89
CA GLU A 87 -17.60 0.14 -5.20
C GLU A 87 -16.46 -0.02 -6.23
N TYR A 88 -16.28 0.92 -7.14
CA TYR A 88 -15.18 0.82 -8.11
C TYR A 88 -13.80 0.82 -7.44
N VAL A 89 -13.67 1.45 -6.26
CA VAL A 89 -12.42 1.44 -5.49
C VAL A 89 -12.13 0.02 -4.99
N ARG A 90 -13.14 -0.65 -4.43
CA ARG A 90 -13.01 -2.04 -3.97
C ARG A 90 -12.66 -2.96 -5.12
N ASN A 91 -13.35 -2.80 -6.25
CA ASN A 91 -13.12 -3.62 -7.43
C ASN A 91 -11.73 -3.43 -8.00
N MET A 92 -11.19 -2.23 -7.93
CA MET A 92 -9.82 -1.94 -8.35
C MET A 92 -8.81 -2.80 -7.59
N TYR A 93 -8.99 -2.94 -6.28
CA TYR A 93 -8.11 -3.78 -5.45
C TYR A 93 -8.38 -5.27 -5.67
N ARG A 94 -9.64 -5.69 -5.74
CA ARG A 94 -10.02 -7.09 -5.96
C ARG A 94 -9.45 -7.63 -7.26
N LYS A 95 -9.45 -6.83 -8.32
CA LYS A 95 -8.86 -7.21 -9.62
C LYS A 95 -7.39 -7.55 -9.53
N ARG A 96 -6.70 -7.03 -8.53
CA ARG A 96 -5.28 -7.31 -8.29
C ARG A 96 -5.06 -8.48 -7.34
N GLY A 97 -6.15 -9.14 -6.93
CA GLY A 97 -6.08 -10.25 -5.98
C GLY A 97 -5.93 -9.82 -4.52
N TYR A 98 -6.14 -8.55 -4.22
CA TYR A 98 -6.06 -8.05 -2.85
C TYR A 98 -7.30 -8.46 -2.06
N ILE A 99 -7.11 -8.72 -0.77
CA ILE A 99 -8.19 -8.96 0.18
C ILE A 99 -8.67 -7.60 0.66
N VAL A 100 -9.92 -7.26 0.35
CA VAL A 100 -10.50 -5.97 0.71
C VAL A 100 -11.35 -6.12 1.95
N LEU A 101 -11.00 -5.39 2.99
CA LEU A 101 -11.73 -5.36 4.26
C LEU A 101 -12.28 -3.97 4.52
N ASN A 102 -13.37 -3.88 5.28
CA ASN A 102 -13.93 -2.61 5.69
C ASN A 102 -13.15 -2.05 6.88
N ASN A 103 -12.96 -0.77 6.81
CA ASN A 103 -12.24 -0.03 7.83
C ASN A 103 -13.12 0.17 9.08
#